data_2fec44f49fabd1ab56e018ba0fd8e40d
#
_entry.id   2fec44f49fabd1ab56e018ba0fd8e40d
#
_cell.length_a   1.000
_cell.length_b   1.000
_cell.length_c   1.000
_cell.angle_alpha   90.00
_cell.angle_beta   90.00
_cell.angle_gamma   90.00
#
_symmetry.space_group_name_H-M   'P 1'
#
loop_
_entity.id
_entity.type
_entity.pdbx_description
1 polymer ?
#
loop_
_entity_poly.entity_id
_entity_poly.type
_entity_poly.pdbx_seq_one_letter_code
_entity_poly.pdbx_strand_id
1 'polypeptide(L)'
;SKKEVILPRYNEVSSTAQVTLNSEKMPDGEQYLLPITIEQIKGDDAAQTSDEGNVYYILFNKRVLPPAQLLDREGWKVVHCTSEYTPGEGNPKTGWAKDVLDGNPASYWTYNFKASVGPVVYVPLYFVFDMGKEVTVRGVRITARTKAGGVLNNPPGDITIETAKTITGDGMENDADWTYSERFTGTKPDEGIMSHSLHNSVYLGEIQRARYIRFTLHMSWNSGSSVKPTPMTYKGGTFAEFEVWGNLEELDLD
;
A
#
# COMPACT_ATOMS: atom_id res chain seq x y z
N SER A 1 -7.51 -25.29 -17.23
CA SER A 1 -6.79 -24.89 -18.45
C SER A 1 -5.53 -25.73 -18.58
N LYS A 2 -5.37 -26.38 -19.75
CA LYS A 2 -4.12 -27.10 -20.06
C LYS A 2 -3.01 -26.07 -20.22
N LYS A 3 -1.95 -26.20 -19.43
CA LYS A 3 -0.72 -25.41 -19.62
C LYS A 3 0.44 -26.35 -19.86
N GLU A 4 1.23 -26.07 -20.88
CA GLU A 4 2.51 -26.73 -21.07
C GLU A 4 3.55 -26.03 -20.22
N VAL A 5 4.33 -26.79 -19.47
CA VAL A 5 5.54 -26.33 -18.81
C VAL A 5 6.74 -26.99 -19.48
N ILE A 6 7.80 -26.25 -19.64
CA ILE A 6 9.02 -26.73 -20.28
C ILE A 6 10.03 -27.05 -19.18
N LEU A 7 10.50 -28.30 -19.16
CA LEU A 7 11.67 -28.70 -18.38
C LEU A 7 12.89 -28.63 -19.31
N PRO A 8 13.77 -27.64 -19.15
CA PRO A 8 14.96 -27.53 -19.99
C PRO A 8 15.87 -28.75 -19.76
N ARG A 9 16.56 -29.18 -20.82
CA ARG A 9 17.51 -30.29 -20.76
C ARG A 9 18.58 -30.00 -19.71
N TYR A 10 18.84 -30.98 -18.86
CA TYR A 10 19.78 -30.90 -17.73
C TYR A 10 19.35 -29.97 -16.57
N ASN A 11 18.10 -29.56 -16.49
CA ASN A 11 17.57 -28.85 -15.34
C ASN A 11 16.61 -29.73 -14.53
N GLU A 12 16.66 -29.56 -13.22
CA GLU A 12 15.76 -30.24 -12.28
C GLU A 12 14.44 -29.48 -12.07
N VAL A 13 14.34 -28.26 -12.58
CA VAL A 13 13.21 -27.35 -12.36
C VAL A 13 12.62 -26.87 -13.68
N SER A 14 11.32 -27.02 -13.83
CA SER A 14 10.57 -26.54 -14.99
C SER A 14 10.37 -25.03 -14.97
N SER A 15 9.88 -24.46 -16.08
CA SER A 15 9.32 -23.13 -16.09
C SER A 15 8.09 -23.07 -15.14
N THR A 16 7.81 -21.86 -14.61
CA THR A 16 6.70 -21.64 -13.69
C THR A 16 5.35 -21.79 -14.40
N ALA A 17 4.44 -22.55 -13.81
CA ALA A 17 3.03 -22.58 -14.18
C ALA A 17 2.24 -21.66 -13.23
N GLN A 18 1.47 -20.74 -13.78
CA GLN A 18 0.58 -19.88 -13.00
C GLN A 18 -0.85 -20.43 -13.03
N VAL A 19 -1.43 -20.61 -11.84
CA VAL A 19 -2.84 -21.02 -11.68
C VAL A 19 -3.61 -19.83 -11.11
N THR A 20 -4.63 -19.40 -11.83
CA THR A 20 -5.53 -18.34 -11.35
C THR A 20 -6.84 -18.96 -10.88
N LEU A 21 -7.22 -18.69 -9.63
CA LEU A 21 -8.47 -19.15 -9.04
C LEU A 21 -9.54 -18.07 -9.21
N ASN A 22 -10.74 -18.47 -9.64
CA ASN A 22 -11.90 -17.58 -9.65
C ASN A 22 -12.68 -17.74 -8.34
N SER A 23 -12.35 -16.92 -7.35
CA SER A 23 -12.95 -16.98 -6.02
C SER A 23 -14.42 -16.56 -5.98
N GLU A 24 -14.94 -15.86 -7.02
CA GLU A 24 -16.37 -15.46 -7.07
C GLU A 24 -17.32 -16.64 -7.12
N LYS A 25 -16.84 -17.78 -7.69
CA LYS A 25 -17.65 -19.00 -7.83
C LYS A 25 -17.51 -19.95 -6.64
N MET A 26 -16.77 -19.57 -5.62
CA MET A 26 -16.48 -20.40 -4.47
C MET A 26 -17.33 -19.93 -3.29
N PRO A 27 -18.14 -20.79 -2.65
CA PRO A 27 -18.79 -20.43 -1.41
C PRO A 27 -17.82 -20.00 -0.33
N ASP A 28 -18.28 -19.11 0.54
CA ASP A 28 -17.47 -18.56 1.62
C ASP A 28 -17.36 -19.60 2.76
N GLY A 29 -16.20 -19.62 3.41
CA GLY A 29 -15.95 -20.48 4.58
C GLY A 29 -15.70 -21.96 4.28
N GLU A 30 -15.65 -22.36 2.99
CA GLU A 30 -15.37 -23.72 2.61
C GLU A 30 -13.89 -23.97 2.26
N GLN A 31 -13.47 -25.20 2.42
CA GLN A 31 -12.15 -25.67 1.99
C GLN A 31 -12.23 -26.25 0.59
N TYR A 32 -11.25 -25.93 -0.22
CA TYR A 32 -11.15 -26.40 -1.59
C TYR A 32 -9.85 -27.15 -1.82
N LEU A 33 -9.95 -28.25 -2.55
CA LEU A 33 -8.81 -29.05 -2.93
C LEU A 33 -8.64 -28.95 -4.45
N LEU A 34 -7.51 -28.42 -4.90
CA LEU A 34 -7.15 -28.37 -6.31
C LEU A 34 -6.13 -29.45 -6.62
N PRO A 35 -6.52 -30.54 -7.34
CA PRO A 35 -5.55 -31.50 -7.83
C PRO A 35 -4.81 -30.95 -9.05
N ILE A 36 -3.50 -31.12 -9.05
CA ILE A 36 -2.62 -30.81 -10.18
C ILE A 36 -1.93 -32.10 -10.61
N THR A 37 -2.11 -32.50 -11.86
CA THR A 37 -1.52 -33.69 -12.42
C THR A 37 -0.72 -33.38 -13.68
N ILE A 38 0.28 -34.21 -13.97
CA ILE A 38 0.94 -34.23 -15.27
C ILE A 38 0.17 -35.23 -16.16
N GLU A 39 -0.52 -34.71 -17.17
CA GLU A 39 -1.31 -35.59 -18.09
C GLU A 39 -0.41 -36.24 -19.14
N GLN A 40 0.64 -35.59 -19.60
CA GLN A 40 1.48 -36.06 -20.68
C GLN A 40 2.87 -35.45 -20.64
N ILE A 41 3.88 -36.25 -20.88
CA ILE A 41 5.25 -35.84 -21.16
C ILE A 41 5.47 -35.96 -22.67
N LYS A 42 6.07 -34.92 -23.28
CA LYS A 42 6.42 -34.88 -24.70
C LYS A 42 7.91 -34.62 -24.87
N GLY A 43 8.50 -35.19 -25.90
CA GLY A 43 9.86 -34.89 -26.32
C GLY A 43 10.95 -35.81 -25.81
N ASP A 44 10.63 -36.76 -24.92
CA ASP A 44 11.52 -37.84 -24.51
C ASP A 44 10.70 -39.13 -24.26
N ASP A 45 10.88 -40.15 -25.08
CA ASP A 45 10.14 -41.38 -24.99
C ASP A 45 10.51 -42.23 -23.76
N ALA A 46 11.64 -41.91 -23.11
CA ALA A 46 12.07 -42.57 -21.88
C ALA A 46 11.57 -41.87 -20.61
N ALA A 47 11.04 -40.65 -20.73
CA ALA A 47 10.53 -39.90 -19.59
C ALA A 47 9.15 -40.41 -19.19
N GLN A 48 8.98 -40.74 -17.92
CA GLN A 48 7.75 -41.22 -17.35
C GLN A 48 7.36 -40.41 -16.11
N THR A 49 6.06 -40.29 -15.85
CA THR A 49 5.57 -39.81 -14.56
C THR A 49 5.78 -40.90 -13.51
N SER A 50 6.12 -40.53 -12.29
CA SER A 50 6.15 -41.49 -11.18
C SER A 50 4.75 -42.02 -10.90
N ASP A 51 4.65 -43.33 -10.64
CA ASP A 51 3.41 -43.96 -10.17
C ASP A 51 3.00 -43.45 -8.78
N GLU A 52 3.99 -42.97 -8.01
CA GLU A 52 3.79 -42.31 -6.72
C GLU A 52 4.02 -40.80 -6.86
N GLY A 53 3.09 -39.98 -6.40
CA GLY A 53 3.25 -38.53 -6.32
C GLY A 53 3.06 -37.79 -7.66
N ASN A 54 2.31 -38.36 -8.61
CA ASN A 54 1.95 -37.67 -9.86
C ASN A 54 0.79 -36.70 -9.72
N VAL A 55 0.16 -36.63 -8.54
CA VAL A 55 -0.90 -35.70 -8.21
C VAL A 55 -0.48 -34.85 -7.03
N TYR A 56 -0.44 -33.53 -7.23
CA TYR A 56 -0.23 -32.58 -6.17
C TYR A 56 -1.56 -31.92 -5.81
N TYR A 57 -1.82 -31.79 -4.51
CA TYR A 57 -3.04 -31.18 -4.02
C TYR A 57 -2.69 -29.83 -3.38
N ILE A 58 -3.36 -28.78 -3.84
CA ILE A 58 -3.31 -27.47 -3.18
C ILE A 58 -4.61 -27.33 -2.40
N LEU A 59 -4.50 -27.27 -1.08
CA LEU A 59 -5.61 -26.95 -0.19
C LEU A 59 -5.66 -25.44 0.01
N PHE A 60 -6.82 -24.87 -0.18
CA PHE A 60 -7.04 -23.45 0.10
C PHE A 60 -8.44 -23.23 0.68
N ASN A 61 -8.55 -22.20 1.51
CA ASN A 61 -9.78 -21.79 2.15
C ASN A 61 -10.19 -20.42 1.59
N LYS A 62 -11.46 -20.26 1.25
CA LYS A 62 -12.00 -18.93 1.01
C LYS A 62 -12.45 -18.35 2.33
N ARG A 63 -11.75 -17.32 2.80
CA ARG A 63 -12.10 -16.59 4.03
C ARG A 63 -13.01 -15.42 3.73
N VAL A 64 -14.04 -15.23 4.57
CA VAL A 64 -14.85 -14.03 4.59
C VAL A 64 -14.26 -13.09 5.61
N LEU A 65 -13.65 -12.02 5.13
CA LEU A 65 -13.19 -10.97 6.02
C LEU A 65 -14.35 -10.01 6.32
N PRO A 66 -14.51 -9.59 7.57
CA PRO A 66 -15.49 -8.54 7.89
C PRO A 66 -15.20 -7.29 7.09
N PRO A 67 -16.22 -6.49 6.78
CA PRO A 67 -16.04 -5.23 6.06
C PRO A 67 -15.01 -4.35 6.74
N ALA A 68 -14.05 -3.83 5.98
CA ALA A 68 -13.13 -2.83 6.48
C ALA A 68 -13.85 -1.48 6.60
N GLN A 69 -13.49 -0.71 7.62
CA GLN A 69 -14.01 0.63 7.86
C GLN A 69 -12.87 1.62 7.99
N LEU A 70 -13.14 2.90 7.77
CA LEU A 70 -12.19 3.95 8.11
C LEU A 70 -12.00 3.95 9.63
N LEU A 71 -10.73 3.89 10.03
CA LEU A 71 -10.39 3.87 11.44
C LEU A 71 -10.46 5.28 12.03
N ASP A 72 -10.96 5.35 13.26
CA ASP A 72 -10.91 6.59 14.03
C ASP A 72 -9.44 6.94 14.34
N ARG A 73 -9.11 8.21 14.16
CA ARG A 73 -7.76 8.75 14.29
C ARG A 73 -7.51 9.42 15.65
N GLU A 74 -8.44 9.27 16.59
CA GLU A 74 -8.25 9.80 17.95
C GLU A 74 -6.97 9.21 18.58
N GLY A 75 -6.09 10.11 19.03
CA GLY A 75 -4.81 9.73 19.63
C GLY A 75 -3.68 9.41 18.64
N TRP A 76 -3.96 9.44 17.32
CA TRP A 76 -2.90 9.27 16.31
C TRP A 76 -1.91 10.43 16.34
N LYS A 77 -0.68 10.14 15.94
CA LYS A 77 0.40 11.14 15.90
C LYS A 77 1.24 10.97 14.64
N VAL A 78 1.73 12.08 14.14
CA VAL A 78 2.87 12.08 13.21
C VAL A 78 4.14 12.05 14.06
N VAL A 79 4.90 10.95 14.00
CA VAL A 79 6.17 10.79 14.75
C VAL A 79 7.37 11.24 13.94
N HIS A 80 7.26 11.19 12.60
CA HIS A 80 8.26 11.74 11.69
C HIS A 80 7.59 12.43 10.51
N CYS A 81 8.18 13.55 10.07
CA CYS A 81 7.90 14.19 8.80
C CYS A 81 9.19 14.84 8.28
N THR A 82 9.64 14.39 7.10
CA THR A 82 10.90 14.88 6.50
C THR A 82 10.89 16.38 6.25
N SER A 83 9.75 16.95 5.90
CA SER A 83 9.65 18.36 5.51
C SER A 83 8.24 18.88 5.68
N GLU A 84 8.10 20.04 6.33
CA GLU A 84 6.84 20.76 6.43
C GLU A 84 7.05 22.27 6.26
N TYR A 85 6.07 22.93 5.68
CA TYR A 85 6.07 24.36 5.52
C TYR A 85 5.32 25.03 6.67
N THR A 86 6.05 25.61 7.57
CA THR A 86 5.52 26.28 8.77
C THR A 86 5.79 27.78 8.68
N PRO A 87 5.01 28.55 7.92
CA PRO A 87 5.19 30.00 7.82
C PRO A 87 4.74 30.63 9.12
N GLY A 88 5.66 30.92 10.03
CA GLY A 88 5.54 31.72 11.27
C GLY A 88 4.14 31.97 11.89
N GLU A 89 4.11 32.49 13.09
CA GLU A 89 2.90 32.84 13.83
C GLU A 89 2.02 33.82 13.04
N GLY A 90 1.04 33.39 12.34
CA GLY A 90 0.13 34.26 11.57
C GLY A 90 -0.62 33.54 10.45
N ASN A 91 -0.20 32.34 10.10
CA ASN A 91 -0.93 31.48 9.18
C ASN A 91 -1.08 30.06 9.76
N PRO A 92 -1.86 29.90 10.83
CA PRO A 92 -1.94 28.65 11.60
C PRO A 92 -2.67 27.51 10.89
N LYS A 93 -3.13 27.71 9.66
CA LYS A 93 -4.05 26.79 8.99
C LYS A 93 -3.45 25.94 7.92
N THR A 94 -2.14 26.02 7.67
CA THR A 94 -1.61 25.34 6.49
C THR A 94 -0.15 24.96 6.63
N GLY A 95 0.19 23.74 6.25
CA GLY A 95 1.54 23.30 6.05
C GLY A 95 2.07 22.29 7.07
N TRP A 96 1.38 22.11 8.19
CA TRP A 96 1.81 21.24 9.27
C TRP A 96 1.54 19.77 8.99
N ALA A 97 2.49 18.94 9.35
CA ALA A 97 2.34 17.47 9.20
C ALA A 97 1.14 16.92 9.98
N LYS A 98 0.86 17.47 11.17
CA LYS A 98 -0.28 17.06 12.00
C LYS A 98 -1.64 17.34 11.37
N ASP A 99 -1.73 18.31 10.46
CA ASP A 99 -3.00 18.71 9.85
C ASP A 99 -3.62 17.60 8.97
N VAL A 100 -2.81 16.62 8.56
CA VAL A 100 -3.31 15.49 7.77
C VAL A 100 -4.09 14.46 8.59
N LEU A 101 -4.18 14.64 9.89
CA LEU A 101 -4.91 13.78 10.83
C LEU A 101 -6.11 14.48 11.49
N ASP A 102 -6.36 15.75 11.20
CA ASP A 102 -7.34 16.57 11.95
C ASP A 102 -8.79 16.42 11.48
N GLY A 103 -9.04 15.70 10.39
CA GLY A 103 -10.37 15.48 9.83
C GLY A 103 -10.94 16.68 9.08
N ASN A 104 -10.13 17.69 8.82
CA ASN A 104 -10.54 18.90 8.14
C ASN A 104 -9.86 19.06 6.77
N PRO A 105 -10.51 18.73 5.65
CA PRO A 105 -9.89 18.82 4.33
C PRO A 105 -9.54 20.25 3.87
N ALA A 106 -9.87 21.26 4.69
CA ALA A 106 -9.45 22.63 4.43
C ALA A 106 -8.05 22.95 5.00
N SER A 107 -7.60 22.20 6.00
CA SER A 107 -6.21 22.15 6.45
C SER A 107 -5.42 21.16 5.57
N TYR A 108 -4.10 21.27 5.54
CA TYR A 108 -3.30 20.37 4.71
C TYR A 108 -1.81 20.50 5.07
N TRP A 109 -1.09 19.44 4.85
CA TRP A 109 0.35 19.46 4.81
C TRP A 109 0.88 19.91 3.44
N THR A 110 1.99 20.63 3.46
CA THR A 110 2.84 20.87 2.28
C THR A 110 4.31 20.85 2.67
N TYR A 111 5.15 20.32 1.78
CA TYR A 111 6.60 20.35 1.99
C TYR A 111 7.12 21.79 2.05
N ASN A 112 8.26 22.00 2.69
CA ASN A 112 8.90 23.30 2.65
C ASN A 112 9.50 23.59 1.27
N PHE A 113 8.91 24.53 0.56
CA PHE A 113 9.34 24.96 -0.77
C PHE A 113 10.03 26.35 -0.76
N LYS A 114 10.20 26.97 0.42
CA LYS A 114 10.77 28.28 0.58
C LYS A 114 12.02 28.28 1.47
N ALA A 115 13.17 28.60 0.90
CA ALA A 115 14.42 28.68 1.63
C ALA A 115 14.41 29.72 2.77
N SER A 116 13.51 30.70 2.74
CA SER A 116 13.35 31.69 3.81
C SER A 116 12.66 31.15 5.07
N VAL A 117 12.05 29.97 4.98
CA VAL A 117 11.37 29.31 6.10
C VAL A 117 12.23 28.19 6.70
N GLY A 118 13.07 27.58 5.88
CA GLY A 118 13.94 26.48 6.28
C GLY A 118 14.51 25.76 5.06
N PRO A 119 15.25 24.65 5.26
CA PRO A 119 15.78 23.87 4.15
C PRO A 119 14.69 23.44 3.19
N VAL A 120 14.89 23.65 1.90
CA VAL A 120 14.00 23.09 0.86
C VAL A 120 14.38 21.65 0.66
N VAL A 121 13.44 20.75 0.89
CA VAL A 121 13.63 19.31 0.76
C VAL A 121 12.77 18.78 -0.38
N TYR A 122 13.35 17.90 -1.18
CA TYR A 122 12.69 17.30 -2.33
C TYR A 122 12.35 15.83 -2.04
N VAL A 123 11.55 15.22 -2.90
CA VAL A 123 11.25 13.78 -2.83
C VAL A 123 12.53 12.93 -2.87
N PRO A 124 12.58 11.77 -2.19
CA PRO A 124 11.50 11.18 -1.40
C PRO A 124 11.25 11.90 -0.08
N LEU A 125 9.97 12.03 0.29
CA LEU A 125 9.55 12.61 1.56
C LEU A 125 8.82 11.55 2.37
N TYR A 126 9.13 11.49 3.67
CA TYR A 126 8.65 10.45 4.57
C TYR A 126 7.72 11.03 5.62
N PHE A 127 6.67 10.27 5.93
CA PHE A 127 5.88 10.39 7.14
C PHE A 127 5.91 9.08 7.89
N VAL A 128 5.94 9.16 9.20
CA VAL A 128 5.68 8.03 10.07
C VAL A 128 4.50 8.38 10.98
N PHE A 129 3.47 7.56 10.91
CA PHE A 129 2.26 7.68 11.73
C PHE A 129 2.27 6.63 12.82
N ASP A 130 1.98 7.04 14.06
CA ASP A 130 1.65 6.15 15.17
C ASP A 130 0.13 6.15 15.36
N MET A 131 -0.51 5.01 15.15
CA MET A 131 -1.95 4.82 15.32
C MET A 131 -2.35 4.59 16.79
N GLY A 132 -1.38 4.64 17.71
CA GLY A 132 -1.60 4.49 19.15
C GLY A 132 -1.82 3.04 19.61
N LYS A 133 -2.30 2.17 18.75
CA LYS A 133 -2.54 0.74 19.00
C LYS A 133 -2.37 -0.09 17.73
N GLU A 134 -2.21 -1.40 17.89
CA GLU A 134 -2.23 -2.32 16.77
C GLU A 134 -3.65 -2.44 16.20
N VAL A 135 -3.75 -2.34 14.88
CA VAL A 135 -4.98 -2.51 14.11
C VAL A 135 -4.69 -3.41 12.90
N THR A 136 -5.74 -3.99 12.33
CA THR A 136 -5.62 -4.65 11.04
C THR A 136 -5.67 -3.59 9.94
N VAL A 137 -4.54 -3.39 9.24
CA VAL A 137 -4.44 -2.42 8.14
C VAL A 137 -4.80 -3.11 6.83
N ARG A 138 -5.81 -2.61 6.14
CA ARG A 138 -6.26 -3.14 4.84
C ARG A 138 -6.08 -2.16 3.69
N GLY A 139 -5.82 -0.93 3.99
CA GLY A 139 -5.53 0.09 2.99
C GLY A 139 -5.41 1.48 3.58
N VAL A 140 -5.06 2.41 2.72
CA VAL A 140 -4.94 3.83 3.04
C VAL A 140 -5.77 4.67 2.10
N ARG A 141 -6.29 5.78 2.60
CA ARG A 141 -6.98 6.79 1.82
C ARG A 141 -6.29 8.14 2.03
N ILE A 142 -5.97 8.80 0.93
CA ILE A 142 -5.31 10.10 0.93
C ILE A 142 -6.23 11.09 0.25
N THR A 143 -6.58 12.17 0.94
CA THR A 143 -7.33 13.27 0.36
C THR A 143 -6.37 14.35 -0.13
N ALA A 144 -6.40 14.63 -1.43
CA ALA A 144 -5.59 15.68 -2.01
C ALA A 144 -6.08 17.06 -1.56
N ARG A 145 -5.13 18.00 -1.42
CA ARG A 145 -5.48 19.39 -1.21
C ARG A 145 -6.20 19.96 -2.43
N THR A 146 -7.32 20.62 -2.21
CA THR A 146 -8.05 21.35 -3.25
C THR A 146 -7.92 22.86 -3.02
N LYS A 147 -7.52 23.59 -4.05
CA LYS A 147 -7.52 25.08 -4.08
C LYS A 147 -8.91 25.61 -4.40
N ALA A 148 -9.08 26.92 -4.21
CA ALA A 148 -10.25 27.62 -4.73
C ALA A 148 -10.46 27.31 -6.22
N GLY A 149 -11.72 27.04 -6.61
CA GLY A 149 -12.06 26.64 -7.97
C GLY A 149 -11.94 25.12 -8.24
N GLY A 150 -11.73 24.29 -7.22
CA GLY A 150 -11.72 22.82 -7.36
C GLY A 150 -10.43 22.23 -7.93
N VAL A 151 -9.38 23.04 -8.07
CA VAL A 151 -8.10 22.58 -8.64
C VAL A 151 -7.27 21.88 -7.57
N LEU A 152 -6.87 20.64 -7.85
CA LEU A 152 -5.95 19.90 -6.98
C LEU A 152 -4.56 20.56 -6.94
N ASN A 153 -3.91 20.52 -5.79
CA ASN A 153 -2.60 21.15 -5.62
C ASN A 153 -1.53 20.10 -5.31
N ASN A 154 -0.71 19.80 -6.28
CA ASN A 154 0.43 18.89 -6.16
C ASN A 154 0.12 17.58 -5.39
N PRO A 155 -0.94 16.85 -5.77
CA PRO A 155 -1.32 15.63 -5.07
C PRO A 155 -0.25 14.55 -5.21
N PRO A 156 -0.15 13.62 -4.24
CA PRO A 156 0.70 12.44 -4.34
C PRO A 156 0.41 11.63 -5.61
N GLY A 157 1.45 11.09 -6.25
CA GLY A 157 1.31 10.33 -7.49
C GLY A 157 2.05 9.00 -7.52
N ASP A 158 3.17 8.91 -6.80
CA ASP A 158 3.94 7.68 -6.62
C ASP A 158 4.32 7.60 -5.14
N ILE A 159 3.82 6.57 -4.46
CA ILE A 159 3.94 6.43 -3.02
C ILE A 159 4.33 5.00 -2.64
N THR A 160 4.98 4.85 -1.48
CA THR A 160 5.13 3.56 -0.81
C THR A 160 4.43 3.62 0.55
N ILE A 161 3.73 2.55 0.89
CA ILE A 161 3.15 2.31 2.21
C ILE A 161 3.87 1.14 2.84
N GLU A 162 4.35 1.35 4.05
CA GLU A 162 5.02 0.32 4.84
C GLU A 162 4.35 0.26 6.21
N THR A 163 4.32 -0.94 6.80
CA THR A 163 3.69 -1.14 8.11
C THR A 163 4.62 -1.86 9.08
N ALA A 164 4.51 -1.50 10.35
CA ALA A 164 5.27 -2.10 11.44
C ALA A 164 4.43 -2.20 12.73
N LYS A 165 4.72 -3.21 13.57
CA LYS A 165 4.16 -3.30 14.93
C LYS A 165 4.92 -2.44 15.92
N THR A 166 6.23 -2.38 15.75
CA THR A 166 7.16 -1.58 16.56
C THR A 166 8.15 -0.90 15.66
N ILE A 167 8.69 0.23 16.09
CA ILE A 167 9.72 0.98 15.38
C ILE A 167 10.85 1.38 16.32
N THR A 168 12.04 1.56 15.78
CA THR A 168 13.19 2.14 16.46
C THR A 168 13.15 3.67 16.25
N GLY A 169 13.34 4.42 17.33
CA GLY A 169 13.36 5.89 17.28
C GLY A 169 12.08 6.49 16.66
N ASP A 170 12.24 7.29 15.64
CA ASP A 170 11.13 7.89 14.88
C ASP A 170 10.67 7.06 13.65
N GLY A 171 11.21 5.85 13.49
CA GLY A 171 10.92 4.93 12.39
C GLY A 171 11.76 5.13 11.13
N MET A 172 12.77 6.01 11.19
CA MET A 172 13.72 6.23 10.09
C MET A 172 15.09 5.61 10.33
N GLU A 173 15.32 5.07 11.53
CA GLU A 173 16.63 4.56 11.96
C GLU A 173 16.90 3.11 11.52
N ASN A 174 15.87 2.31 11.35
CA ASN A 174 15.99 0.89 11.05
C ASN A 174 14.94 0.39 10.05
N ASP A 175 15.34 0.16 8.82
CA ASP A 175 14.42 -0.34 7.77
C ASP A 175 13.92 -1.77 8.04
N ALA A 176 14.60 -2.56 8.87
CA ALA A 176 14.15 -3.91 9.22
C ALA A 176 12.90 -3.93 10.13
N ASP A 177 12.52 -2.80 10.73
CA ASP A 177 11.29 -2.68 11.51
C ASP A 177 10.04 -2.78 10.62
N TRP A 178 10.17 -2.42 9.35
CA TRP A 178 9.06 -2.38 8.40
C TRP A 178 8.86 -3.76 7.77
N THR A 179 7.89 -4.49 8.28
CA THR A 179 7.66 -5.90 7.91
C THR A 179 6.84 -6.09 6.64
N TYR A 180 6.18 -5.04 6.18
CA TYR A 180 5.42 -5.01 4.95
C TYR A 180 5.71 -3.72 4.18
N SER A 181 5.80 -3.82 2.85
CA SER A 181 6.01 -2.66 1.97
C SER A 181 5.29 -2.86 0.65
N GLU A 182 4.54 -1.86 0.20
CA GLU A 182 3.89 -1.85 -1.09
C GLU A 182 3.97 -0.49 -1.75
N ARG A 183 4.33 -0.47 -3.05
CA ARG A 183 4.45 0.74 -3.85
C ARG A 183 3.31 0.88 -4.83
N PHE A 184 2.71 2.06 -4.86
CA PHE A 184 1.62 2.46 -5.75
C PHE A 184 2.12 3.52 -6.71
N THR A 185 2.17 3.18 -8.00
CA THR A 185 2.70 4.06 -9.05
C THR A 185 1.59 4.54 -9.98
N GLY A 186 1.77 5.75 -10.55
CA GLY A 186 0.90 6.26 -11.60
C GLY A 186 -0.51 6.64 -11.15
N THR A 187 -0.76 6.70 -9.85
CA THR A 187 -2.06 7.12 -9.33
C THR A 187 -2.33 8.57 -9.67
N LYS A 188 -3.46 8.80 -10.32
CA LYS A 188 -3.92 10.10 -10.71
C LYS A 188 -5.23 10.38 -9.98
N PRO A 189 -5.27 11.36 -9.08
CA PRO A 189 -6.48 11.64 -8.34
C PRO A 189 -7.46 12.39 -9.25
N ASP A 190 -8.37 11.67 -9.87
CA ASP A 190 -9.42 12.28 -10.69
C ASP A 190 -10.46 13.02 -9.82
N GLU A 191 -10.65 12.58 -8.58
CA GLU A 191 -11.67 13.12 -7.66
C GLU A 191 -11.09 13.70 -6.36
N GLY A 192 -9.78 13.86 -6.26
CA GLY A 192 -9.12 14.40 -5.06
C GLY A 192 -8.98 13.39 -3.92
N ILE A 193 -9.49 12.18 -4.05
CA ILE A 193 -9.36 11.10 -3.07
C ILE A 193 -8.69 9.89 -3.73
N MET A 194 -7.62 9.42 -3.11
CA MET A 194 -6.88 8.24 -3.55
C MET A 194 -7.02 7.14 -2.50
N SER A 195 -7.51 5.98 -2.91
CA SER A 195 -7.63 4.80 -2.06
C SER A 195 -6.73 3.68 -2.57
N HIS A 196 -5.93 3.12 -1.70
CA HIS A 196 -5.00 2.04 -2.02
C HIS A 196 -5.23 0.87 -1.08
N SER A 197 -5.62 -0.27 -1.64
CA SER A 197 -5.72 -1.53 -0.91
C SER A 197 -4.36 -2.19 -0.80
N LEU A 198 -4.00 -2.65 0.38
CA LEU A 198 -2.79 -3.45 0.58
C LEU A 198 -3.07 -4.88 0.13
N HIS A 199 -2.48 -5.30 -0.97
CA HIS A 199 -2.84 -6.54 -1.67
C HIS A 199 -2.37 -7.81 -0.97
N ASN A 200 -1.19 -7.81 -0.38
CA ASN A 200 -0.60 -9.03 0.19
C ASN A 200 -1.27 -9.51 1.48
N SER A 201 -1.94 -8.63 2.21
CA SER A 201 -2.64 -9.01 3.44
C SER A 201 -3.79 -9.99 3.22
N VAL A 202 -4.34 -10.01 2.00
CA VAL A 202 -5.52 -10.84 1.68
C VAL A 202 -5.13 -12.17 1.02
N TYR A 203 -4.05 -12.17 0.22
CA TYR A 203 -3.71 -13.32 -0.63
C TYR A 203 -2.75 -14.33 0.02
N LEU A 204 -1.94 -13.92 0.98
CA LEU A 204 -0.96 -14.80 1.62
C LEU A 204 -1.41 -15.34 2.98
N GLY A 205 -2.64 -15.07 3.41
CA GLY A 205 -3.16 -15.54 4.69
C GLY A 205 -2.64 -14.77 5.91
N GLU A 206 -1.75 -13.81 5.71
CA GLU A 206 -1.24 -12.95 6.76
C GLU A 206 -1.93 -11.59 6.69
N ILE A 207 -2.78 -11.32 7.66
CA ILE A 207 -3.40 -9.99 7.80
C ILE A 207 -2.39 -9.07 8.46
N GLN A 208 -2.15 -7.92 7.84
CA GLN A 208 -1.20 -6.95 8.37
C GLN A 208 -1.74 -6.29 9.63
N ARG A 209 -1.28 -6.74 10.77
CA ARG A 209 -1.47 -6.02 12.02
C ARG A 209 -0.29 -5.09 12.24
N ALA A 210 -0.60 -3.83 12.43
CA ALA A 210 0.41 -2.80 12.61
C ALA A 210 -0.08 -1.70 13.55
N ARG A 211 0.87 -1.05 14.21
CA ARG A 211 0.66 0.19 14.95
C ARG A 211 1.22 1.39 14.20
N TYR A 212 2.23 1.18 13.37
CA TYR A 212 2.92 2.25 12.66
C TYR A 212 2.76 2.09 11.16
N ILE A 213 2.65 3.23 10.48
CA ILE A 213 2.65 3.31 9.02
C ILE A 213 3.71 4.32 8.60
N ARG A 214 4.59 3.90 7.67
CA ARG A 214 5.49 4.80 6.95
C ARG A 214 4.90 5.06 5.57
N PHE A 215 4.62 6.31 5.29
CA PHE A 215 4.22 6.79 3.97
C PHE A 215 5.42 7.48 3.33
N THR A 216 5.81 7.03 2.15
CA THR A 216 6.87 7.66 1.36
C THR A 216 6.28 8.25 0.09
N LEU A 217 6.49 9.54 -0.11
CA LEU A 217 6.14 10.24 -1.34
C LEU A 217 7.36 10.27 -2.28
N HIS A 218 7.29 9.60 -3.42
CA HIS A 218 8.35 9.56 -4.43
C HIS A 218 8.12 10.56 -5.56
N MET A 219 6.86 10.88 -5.86
CA MET A 219 6.48 11.79 -6.93
C MET A 219 5.11 12.40 -6.64
N SER A 220 4.93 13.66 -7.02
CA SER A 220 3.63 14.32 -7.01
C SER A 220 3.24 14.80 -8.41
N TRP A 221 1.96 15.13 -8.59
CA TRP A 221 1.48 15.71 -9.84
C TRP A 221 1.51 17.23 -9.78
N ASN A 222 2.04 17.87 -10.82
CA ASN A 222 1.88 19.31 -10.98
C ASN A 222 0.46 19.60 -11.47
N SER A 223 -0.32 20.27 -10.66
CA SER A 223 -1.73 20.58 -10.92
C SER A 223 -2.03 22.07 -10.94
N GLY A 224 -1.04 22.88 -11.25
CA GLY A 224 -1.13 24.35 -11.15
C GLY A 224 -1.83 25.08 -12.29
N SER A 225 -2.30 24.42 -13.34
CA SER A 225 -2.96 25.08 -14.48
C SER A 225 -3.94 24.12 -15.16
N SER A 226 -4.81 24.67 -16.02
CA SER A 226 -5.72 23.98 -16.96
C SER A 226 -5.04 23.02 -17.94
N VAL A 227 -3.74 22.82 -17.83
CA VAL A 227 -2.93 21.87 -18.58
C VAL A 227 -2.93 20.53 -17.85
N LYS A 228 -2.88 19.44 -18.60
CA LYS A 228 -2.80 18.05 -18.07
C LYS A 228 -1.76 17.97 -16.95
N PRO A 229 -2.08 17.32 -15.81
CA PRO A 229 -1.12 17.12 -14.73
C PRO A 229 0.15 16.47 -15.25
N THR A 230 1.31 17.00 -14.86
CA THR A 230 2.62 16.44 -15.22
C THR A 230 3.31 15.89 -13.98
N PRO A 231 4.04 14.75 -14.08
CA PRO A 231 4.79 14.20 -12.96
C PRO A 231 5.87 15.18 -12.48
N MET A 232 6.00 15.32 -11.15
CA MET A 232 7.08 16.06 -10.50
C MET A 232 7.91 15.11 -9.64
N THR A 233 9.05 14.70 -10.16
CA THR A 233 9.99 13.79 -9.49
C THR A 233 11.08 14.52 -8.70
N TYR A 234 11.06 15.83 -8.67
CA TYR A 234 12.09 16.68 -8.07
C TYR A 234 11.54 17.72 -7.08
N LYS A 235 10.26 17.66 -6.77
CA LYS A 235 9.60 18.55 -5.79
C LYS A 235 8.78 17.70 -4.85
N GLY A 236 8.36 18.28 -3.73
CA GLY A 236 7.42 17.64 -2.83
C GLY A 236 5.98 17.82 -3.27
N GLY A 237 5.07 17.35 -2.44
CA GLY A 237 3.64 17.38 -2.68
C GLY A 237 2.84 18.07 -1.57
N THR A 238 1.52 17.99 -1.70
CA THR A 238 0.58 18.41 -0.67
C THR A 238 -0.60 17.42 -0.61
N PHE A 239 -1.10 17.18 0.59
CA PHE A 239 -2.37 16.49 0.80
C PHE A 239 -3.05 16.98 2.07
N ALA A 240 -4.37 16.83 2.12
CA ALA A 240 -5.18 17.34 3.21
C ALA A 240 -5.36 16.29 4.31
N GLU A 241 -5.65 15.04 3.96
CA GLU A 241 -5.94 13.99 4.92
C GLU A 241 -5.21 12.69 4.59
N PHE A 242 -4.78 12.01 5.66
CA PHE A 242 -4.29 10.64 5.62
C PHE A 242 -5.18 9.77 6.53
N GLU A 243 -5.74 8.74 5.96
CA GLU A 243 -6.68 7.85 6.64
C GLU A 243 -6.32 6.40 6.37
N VAL A 244 -6.64 5.54 7.30
CA VAL A 244 -6.45 4.08 7.19
C VAL A 244 -7.81 3.41 7.28
N TRP A 245 -8.01 2.42 6.46
CA TRP A 245 -9.16 1.55 6.56
C TRP A 245 -8.72 0.14 6.93
N GLY A 246 -9.54 -0.49 7.77
CA GLY A 246 -9.17 -1.76 8.35
C GLY A 246 -10.16 -2.20 9.43
N ASN A 247 -9.66 -2.93 10.40
CA ASN A 247 -10.44 -3.44 11.51
C ASN A 247 -9.68 -3.19 12.82
N LEU A 248 -10.40 -2.76 13.85
CA LEU A 248 -9.83 -2.50 15.18
C LEU A 248 -9.48 -3.79 15.89
N GLU A 249 -10.33 -4.79 15.73
CA GLU A 249 -10.18 -6.08 16.39
C GLU A 249 -9.24 -6.99 15.60
N GLU A 250 -8.64 -7.93 16.30
CA GLU A 250 -7.96 -9.04 15.69
C GLU A 250 -8.99 -9.87 14.95
N LEU A 251 -8.75 -10.10 13.67
CA LEU A 251 -9.62 -10.95 12.89
C LEU A 251 -9.28 -12.39 13.26
N ASP A 252 -10.27 -13.11 13.79
CA ASP A 252 -10.18 -14.55 13.98
C ASP A 252 -10.15 -15.20 12.59
N LEU A 253 -9.05 -15.88 12.32
CA LEU A 253 -8.76 -16.44 11.00
C LEU A 253 -8.55 -17.96 11.05
N ASP A 254 -8.89 -18.58 12.18
CA ASP A 254 -8.82 -20.04 12.36
C ASP A 254 -9.83 -20.79 11.48
#